data_02b37cbb63eac61aa5c9da6442b1ea8e
#
_entry.id   02b37cbb63eac61aa5c9da6442b1ea8e
#
_cell.length_a   1.000
_cell.length_b   1.000
_cell.length_c   1.000
_cell.angle_alpha   90.00
_cell.angle_beta   90.00
_cell.angle_gamma   90.00
#
_symmetry.space_group_name_H-M   'P 1'
#
loop_
_entity.id
_entity.type
_entity.pdbx_description
1 polymer ?
#
loop_
_entity_poly.entity_id
_entity_poly.type
_entity_poly.pdbx_seq_one_letter_code
_entity_poly.pdbx_strand_id
1 'polypeptide(L)'
;KTEGSNVYLEVALDDLPELKDVKIVGVKKGKIKEIIKENNLTSGVKVTENLITTTKNYLENKYRKLGFLNTKTSVTTSKVVDSVKKSRVDMLVRIDKGQKIKVKNITFNGTEKLSAKQLRKAMKNTKKKNILRVFKRSKYIEADYKEDLQSLVDKYKEKGYRDARVISDTLTTNDNNTVSLNIGVEEGEKYY
;
A
#
# COMPACT_ATOMS: atom_id res chain seq x y z
N LYS A 1 -8.15 -14.20 -42.61
CA LYS A 1 -8.76 -14.16 -43.93
C LYS A 1 -9.61 -15.42 -44.08
N THR A 2 -10.78 -15.31 -44.64
CA THR A 2 -11.66 -16.44 -44.98
C THR A 2 -11.64 -16.63 -46.50
N GLU A 3 -11.29 -17.81 -46.97
CA GLU A 3 -11.45 -18.24 -48.38
C GLU A 3 -12.31 -19.50 -48.39
N GLY A 4 -13.52 -19.37 -48.89
CA GLY A 4 -14.51 -20.45 -48.90
C GLY A 4 -14.95 -20.82 -47.45
N SER A 5 -15.04 -22.11 -47.12
CA SER A 5 -15.35 -22.63 -45.79
C SER A 5 -14.14 -22.81 -44.87
N ASN A 6 -12.95 -22.42 -45.31
CA ASN A 6 -11.71 -22.57 -44.53
C ASN A 6 -11.35 -21.26 -43.81
N VAL A 7 -11.00 -21.37 -42.53
CA VAL A 7 -10.51 -20.25 -41.69
C VAL A 7 -8.99 -20.40 -41.55
N TYR A 8 -8.23 -19.45 -42.07
CA TYR A 8 -6.78 -19.39 -41.89
C TYR A 8 -6.46 -18.44 -40.72
N LEU A 9 -5.81 -18.98 -39.71
CA LEU A 9 -5.27 -18.24 -38.60
C LEU A 9 -3.77 -17.96 -38.84
N GLU A 10 -3.42 -16.71 -39.03
CA GLU A 10 -2.04 -16.26 -39.08
C GLU A 10 -1.64 -15.77 -37.70
N VAL A 11 -0.70 -16.43 -37.03
CA VAL A 11 -0.18 -16.07 -35.71
C VAL A 11 1.22 -15.50 -35.90
N ALA A 12 1.37 -14.20 -35.70
CA ALA A 12 2.68 -13.57 -35.66
C ALA A 12 3.22 -13.68 -34.21
N LEU A 13 4.40 -14.27 -34.05
CA LEU A 13 5.08 -14.40 -32.78
C LEU A 13 6.27 -13.45 -32.75
N ASP A 14 6.23 -12.45 -31.87
CA ASP A 14 7.37 -11.60 -31.62
C ASP A 14 8.11 -12.06 -30.34
N ASP A 15 9.44 -12.07 -30.39
CA ASP A 15 10.27 -12.33 -29.22
C ASP A 15 10.06 -11.25 -28.15
N LEU A 16 9.82 -11.67 -26.91
CA LEU A 16 9.74 -10.75 -25.78
C LEU A 16 11.09 -10.04 -25.59
N PRO A 17 11.09 -8.70 -25.44
CA PRO A 17 12.32 -7.95 -25.29
C PRO A 17 13.02 -8.30 -23.97
N GLU A 18 14.35 -8.30 -23.99
CA GLU A 18 15.18 -8.48 -22.80
C GLU A 18 15.49 -7.12 -22.17
N LEU A 19 15.42 -7.06 -20.84
CA LEU A 19 15.83 -5.88 -20.08
C LEU A 19 17.34 -5.66 -20.25
N LYS A 20 17.75 -4.49 -20.74
CA LYS A 20 19.15 -4.09 -20.82
C LYS A 20 19.57 -3.38 -19.53
N ASP A 21 18.87 -2.31 -19.18
CA ASP A 21 19.11 -1.52 -17.99
C ASP A 21 17.80 -1.05 -17.34
N VAL A 22 17.86 -0.75 -16.04
CA VAL A 22 16.71 -0.20 -15.29
C VAL A 22 17.11 1.06 -14.54
N LYS A 23 16.39 2.13 -14.79
CA LYS A 23 16.51 3.38 -14.06
C LYS A 23 15.31 3.57 -13.13
N ILE A 24 15.60 3.76 -11.82
CA ILE A 24 14.56 3.97 -10.80
C ILE A 24 14.70 5.39 -10.25
N VAL A 25 13.62 6.15 -10.29
CA VAL A 25 13.56 7.54 -9.79
C VAL A 25 12.44 7.72 -8.76
N GLY A 26 12.55 8.74 -7.90
CA GLY A 26 11.58 9.03 -6.84
C GLY A 26 11.89 8.38 -5.49
N VAL A 27 13.02 7.65 -5.40
CA VAL A 27 13.48 7.00 -4.17
C VAL A 27 14.93 7.37 -3.83
N LYS A 28 15.34 7.12 -2.57
CA LYS A 28 16.74 7.28 -2.16
C LYS A 28 17.63 6.25 -2.85
N LYS A 29 18.85 6.65 -3.24
CA LYS A 29 19.82 5.78 -3.93
C LYS A 29 20.02 4.43 -3.23
N GLY A 30 20.12 4.40 -1.90
CA GLY A 30 20.29 3.17 -1.13
C GLY A 30 19.12 2.16 -1.22
N LYS A 31 17.94 2.59 -1.72
CA LYS A 31 16.79 1.69 -1.93
C LYS A 31 16.69 1.12 -3.34
N ILE A 32 17.45 1.64 -4.29
CA ILE A 32 17.38 1.21 -5.69
C ILE A 32 17.78 -0.26 -5.82
N LYS A 33 18.91 -0.67 -5.22
CA LYS A 33 19.39 -2.06 -5.28
C LYS A 33 18.37 -3.06 -4.70
N GLU A 34 17.74 -2.70 -3.58
CA GLU A 34 16.69 -3.49 -2.94
C GLU A 34 15.49 -3.67 -3.89
N ILE A 35 15.01 -2.59 -4.49
CA ILE A 35 13.86 -2.61 -5.43
C ILE A 35 14.18 -3.47 -6.66
N ILE A 36 15.38 -3.35 -7.24
CA ILE A 36 15.82 -4.17 -8.38
C ILE A 36 15.77 -5.65 -8.02
N LYS A 37 16.32 -6.02 -6.85
CA LYS A 37 16.37 -7.41 -6.39
C LYS A 37 14.95 -7.97 -6.12
N GLU A 38 14.12 -7.21 -5.40
CA GLU A 38 12.78 -7.65 -5.00
C GLU A 38 11.82 -7.83 -6.18
N ASN A 39 12.05 -7.12 -7.29
CA ASN A 39 11.22 -7.17 -8.49
C ASN A 39 11.89 -7.91 -9.66
N ASN A 40 13.05 -8.55 -9.40
CA ASN A 40 13.81 -9.28 -10.43
C ASN A 40 14.11 -8.45 -11.69
N LEU A 41 14.45 -7.16 -11.52
CA LEU A 41 14.74 -6.23 -12.62
C LEU A 41 16.22 -6.25 -13.01
N THR A 42 16.73 -7.45 -13.31
CA THR A 42 18.12 -7.63 -13.73
C THR A 42 18.27 -7.72 -15.25
N SER A 43 19.44 -7.33 -15.76
CA SER A 43 19.73 -7.44 -17.21
C SER A 43 19.51 -8.87 -17.72
N GLY A 44 18.91 -9.00 -18.91
CA GLY A 44 18.58 -10.26 -19.55
C GLY A 44 17.20 -10.84 -19.19
N VAL A 45 16.50 -10.28 -18.20
CA VAL A 45 15.13 -10.71 -17.87
C VAL A 45 14.17 -10.32 -19.00
N LYS A 46 13.28 -11.23 -19.37
CA LYS A 46 12.23 -10.95 -20.36
C LYS A 46 11.21 -9.96 -19.81
N VAL A 47 11.00 -8.88 -20.53
CA VAL A 47 10.06 -7.81 -20.12
C VAL A 47 8.68 -8.14 -20.66
N THR A 48 7.80 -8.54 -19.74
CA THR A 48 6.39 -8.86 -20.01
C THR A 48 5.49 -7.81 -19.39
N GLU A 49 4.25 -7.70 -19.85
CA GLU A 49 3.20 -6.88 -19.20
C GLU A 49 2.98 -7.30 -17.74
N ASN A 50 3.11 -8.61 -17.47
CA ASN A 50 3.03 -9.10 -16.09
C ASN A 50 4.16 -8.57 -15.21
N LEU A 51 5.41 -8.55 -15.69
CA LEU A 51 6.55 -7.97 -14.96
C LEU A 51 6.32 -6.48 -14.66
N ILE A 52 5.82 -5.73 -15.65
CA ILE A 52 5.51 -4.30 -15.49
C ILE A 52 4.43 -4.10 -14.43
N THR A 53 3.31 -4.83 -14.54
CA THR A 53 2.16 -4.71 -13.63
C THR A 53 2.50 -5.15 -12.21
N THR A 54 3.20 -6.26 -12.05
CA THR A 54 3.60 -6.76 -10.72
C THR A 54 4.59 -5.82 -10.06
N THR A 55 5.57 -5.27 -10.79
CA THR A 55 6.51 -4.25 -10.29
C THR A 55 5.76 -3.00 -9.80
N LYS A 56 4.84 -2.49 -10.61
CA LYS A 56 4.02 -1.33 -10.24
C LYS A 56 3.24 -1.59 -8.96
N ASN A 57 2.47 -2.69 -8.92
CA ASN A 57 1.61 -3.05 -7.79
C ASN A 57 2.44 -3.30 -6.52
N TYR A 58 3.58 -3.96 -6.64
CA TYR A 58 4.50 -4.20 -5.54
C TYR A 58 4.96 -2.88 -4.92
N LEU A 59 5.43 -1.93 -5.73
CA LEU A 59 5.94 -0.64 -5.27
C LEU A 59 4.84 0.22 -4.63
N GLU A 60 3.67 0.30 -5.25
CA GLU A 60 2.54 1.03 -4.68
C GLU A 60 2.12 0.45 -3.32
N ASN A 61 2.02 -0.87 -3.20
CA ASN A 61 1.69 -1.56 -1.95
C ASN A 61 2.79 -1.39 -0.89
N LYS A 62 4.08 -1.48 -1.28
CA LYS A 62 5.22 -1.24 -0.37
C LYS A 62 5.15 0.14 0.26
N TYR A 63 4.93 1.19 -0.54
CA TYR A 63 4.85 2.55 -0.03
C TYR A 63 3.54 2.86 0.69
N ARG A 64 2.43 2.22 0.30
CA ARG A 64 1.15 2.30 1.03
C ARG A 64 1.30 1.78 2.46
N LYS A 65 1.96 0.64 2.66
CA LYS A 65 2.30 0.09 3.98
C LYS A 65 3.18 1.02 4.83
N LEU A 66 3.91 1.93 4.20
CA LEU A 66 4.73 2.95 4.87
C LEU A 66 3.98 4.27 5.13
N GLY A 67 2.67 4.30 4.87
CA GLY A 67 1.78 5.44 5.09
C GLY A 67 1.70 6.44 3.94
N PHE A 68 2.16 6.07 2.74
CA PHE A 68 2.00 6.85 1.51
C PHE A 68 0.83 6.29 0.69
N LEU A 69 -0.40 6.53 1.11
CA LEU A 69 -1.58 5.92 0.51
C LEU A 69 -1.80 6.31 -0.96
N ASN A 70 -1.33 7.48 -1.37
CA ASN A 70 -1.50 8.04 -2.71
C ASN A 70 -0.28 7.80 -3.61
N THR A 71 0.56 6.81 -3.29
CA THR A 71 1.71 6.47 -4.15
C THR A 71 1.23 6.04 -5.53
N LYS A 72 1.84 6.63 -6.55
CA LYS A 72 1.66 6.25 -7.96
C LYS A 72 2.99 5.82 -8.54
N THR A 73 2.97 4.72 -9.27
CA THR A 73 4.16 4.21 -9.97
C THR A 73 3.86 4.12 -11.46
N SER A 74 4.75 4.64 -12.28
CA SER A 74 4.74 4.42 -13.73
C SER A 74 5.97 3.63 -14.14
N VAL A 75 5.78 2.66 -15.03
CA VAL A 75 6.84 1.86 -15.63
C VAL A 75 6.75 2.06 -17.14
N THR A 76 7.81 2.53 -17.75
CA THR A 76 7.91 2.73 -19.20
C THR A 76 9.14 2.02 -19.74
N THR A 77 9.03 1.50 -20.93
CA THR A 77 10.13 0.85 -21.64
C THR A 77 10.47 1.60 -22.91
N SER A 78 11.74 1.65 -23.26
CA SER A 78 12.23 2.22 -24.52
C SER A 78 13.10 1.21 -25.23
N LYS A 79 12.85 1.01 -26.54
CA LYS A 79 13.67 0.12 -27.37
C LYS A 79 15.10 0.66 -27.44
N VAL A 80 16.06 -0.24 -27.30
CA VAL A 80 17.47 0.08 -27.48
C VAL A 80 17.88 -0.36 -28.87
N VAL A 81 18.41 0.58 -29.66
CA VAL A 81 19.04 0.27 -30.94
C VAL A 81 20.44 -0.26 -30.61
N ASP A 82 20.60 -1.56 -30.67
CA ASP A 82 21.87 -2.25 -30.44
C ASP A 82 22.25 -3.06 -31.67
N SER A 83 23.55 -3.19 -31.95
CA SER A 83 24.09 -4.04 -33.05
C SER A 83 23.84 -5.54 -32.83
N VAL A 84 23.32 -5.93 -31.69
CA VAL A 84 22.94 -7.32 -31.39
C VAL A 84 21.51 -7.58 -31.89
N LYS A 85 21.32 -8.70 -32.62
CA LYS A 85 20.02 -9.11 -33.18
C LYS A 85 18.89 -9.37 -32.18
N LYS A 86 19.12 -9.18 -30.87
CA LYS A 86 18.12 -9.37 -29.81
C LYS A 86 17.34 -8.09 -29.55
N SER A 87 16.01 -8.20 -29.42
CA SER A 87 15.17 -7.10 -28.96
C SER A 87 15.50 -6.77 -27.50
N ARG A 88 16.02 -5.57 -27.25
CA ARG A 88 16.37 -5.09 -25.92
C ARG A 88 15.65 -3.81 -25.59
N VAL A 89 15.33 -3.63 -24.31
CA VAL A 89 14.68 -2.42 -23.79
C VAL A 89 15.36 -1.91 -22.52
N ASP A 90 15.40 -0.61 -22.39
CA ASP A 90 15.65 0.04 -21.11
C ASP A 90 14.32 0.32 -20.41
N MET A 91 14.30 0.15 -19.08
CA MET A 91 13.11 0.35 -18.26
C MET A 91 13.29 1.57 -17.35
N LEU A 92 12.33 2.47 -17.36
CA LEU A 92 12.26 3.59 -16.40
C LEU A 92 11.09 3.35 -15.43
N VAL A 93 11.43 3.17 -14.17
CA VAL A 93 10.46 3.08 -13.06
C VAL A 93 10.44 4.42 -12.32
N ARG A 94 9.33 5.13 -12.39
CA ARG A 94 9.13 6.41 -11.71
C ARG A 94 8.14 6.22 -10.56
N ILE A 95 8.57 6.57 -9.35
CA ILE A 95 7.78 6.40 -8.12
C ILE A 95 7.46 7.80 -7.58
N ASP A 96 6.20 8.19 -7.66
CA ASP A 96 5.68 9.35 -6.94
C ASP A 96 5.03 8.86 -5.64
N LYS A 97 5.71 9.05 -4.54
CA LYS A 97 5.22 8.62 -3.21
C LYS A 97 4.09 9.50 -2.69
N GLY A 98 3.98 10.72 -3.19
CA GLY A 98 3.11 11.71 -2.58
C GLY A 98 3.49 12.04 -1.13
N GLN A 99 2.53 12.51 -0.36
CA GLN A 99 2.71 12.84 1.06
C GLN A 99 2.20 11.70 1.95
N LYS A 100 2.80 11.59 3.15
CA LYS A 100 2.29 10.67 4.17
C LYS A 100 0.93 11.15 4.69
N ILE A 101 0.00 10.22 4.75
CA ILE A 101 -1.33 10.49 5.30
C ILE A 101 -1.26 10.59 6.82
N LYS A 102 -1.99 11.56 7.39
CA LYS A 102 -2.07 11.79 8.84
C LYS A 102 -3.48 11.53 9.35
N VAL A 103 -3.60 11.07 10.58
CA VAL A 103 -4.90 10.89 11.24
C VAL A 103 -5.40 12.23 11.76
N LYS A 104 -6.53 12.72 11.23
CA LYS A 104 -7.20 13.96 11.66
C LYS A 104 -8.06 13.72 12.87
N ASN A 105 -8.86 12.65 12.85
CA ASN A 105 -9.78 12.32 13.92
C ASN A 105 -9.89 10.82 14.14
N ILE A 106 -10.26 10.42 15.37
CA ILE A 106 -10.62 9.04 15.73
C ILE A 106 -11.88 9.13 16.58
N THR A 107 -12.97 8.57 16.07
CA THR A 107 -14.27 8.48 16.73
C THR A 107 -14.62 7.03 17.03
N PHE A 108 -15.42 6.83 18.08
CA PHE A 108 -15.90 5.52 18.51
C PHE A 108 -17.40 5.56 18.65
N ASN A 109 -18.07 4.52 18.19
CA ASN A 109 -19.51 4.31 18.29
C ASN A 109 -19.80 3.02 19.06
N GLY A 110 -20.95 2.94 19.73
CA GLY A 110 -21.35 1.78 20.53
C GLY A 110 -20.52 1.63 21.82
N THR A 111 -19.92 2.72 22.33
CA THR A 111 -19.03 2.71 23.50
C THR A 111 -19.69 3.44 24.67
N GLU A 112 -20.25 2.69 25.61
CA GLU A 112 -20.89 3.20 26.82
C GLU A 112 -20.06 2.94 28.09
N LYS A 113 -19.37 1.79 28.12
CA LYS A 113 -18.62 1.31 29.29
C LYS A 113 -17.21 1.91 29.36
N LEU A 114 -16.57 2.14 28.22
CA LEU A 114 -15.26 2.77 28.15
C LEU A 114 -15.32 4.11 27.41
N SER A 115 -14.76 5.15 28.04
CA SER A 115 -14.71 6.48 27.43
C SER A 115 -13.80 6.52 26.21
N ALA A 116 -14.10 7.38 25.24
CA ALA A 116 -13.25 7.63 24.08
C ALA A 116 -11.79 8.01 24.43
N LYS A 117 -11.57 8.59 25.62
CA LYS A 117 -10.23 8.90 26.14
C LYS A 117 -9.45 7.63 26.49
N GLN A 118 -10.12 6.65 27.13
CA GLN A 118 -9.51 5.36 27.49
C GLN A 118 -9.18 4.57 26.22
N LEU A 119 -10.12 4.52 25.26
CA LEU A 119 -9.93 3.84 23.99
C LEU A 119 -8.78 4.44 23.17
N ARG A 120 -8.74 5.78 23.02
CA ARG A 120 -7.61 6.45 22.37
C ARG A 120 -6.28 6.23 23.09
N LYS A 121 -6.29 6.00 24.41
CA LYS A 121 -5.07 5.65 25.16
C LYS A 121 -4.60 4.22 24.86
N ALA A 122 -5.54 3.29 24.67
CA ALA A 122 -5.24 1.91 24.30
C ALA A 122 -4.58 1.81 22.91
N MET A 123 -5.03 2.62 21.95
CA MET A 123 -4.39 2.73 20.64
C MET A 123 -3.01 3.37 20.78
N LYS A 124 -1.94 2.59 20.79
CA LYS A 124 -0.57 3.06 21.06
C LYS A 124 0.12 3.65 19.81
N ASN A 125 -0.16 3.10 18.66
CA ASN A 125 0.53 3.39 17.40
C ASN A 125 -0.17 4.50 16.59
N THR A 126 -1.49 4.44 16.48
CA THR A 126 -2.32 5.39 15.71
C THR A 126 -2.77 6.54 16.60
N LYS A 127 -2.24 7.74 16.34
CA LYS A 127 -2.54 8.93 17.12
C LYS A 127 -3.12 10.04 16.27
N LYS A 128 -4.13 10.74 16.80
CA LYS A 128 -4.66 11.96 16.21
C LYS A 128 -3.58 13.05 16.12
N LYS A 129 -3.57 13.80 15.01
CA LYS A 129 -2.74 15.00 14.83
C LYS A 129 -3.08 16.01 15.94
N ASN A 130 -2.09 16.42 16.71
CA ASN A 130 -2.24 17.46 17.74
C ASN A 130 -1.28 18.61 17.42
N ILE A 131 -1.79 19.82 17.37
CA ILE A 131 -1.03 21.05 17.06
C ILE A 131 0.08 21.29 18.10
N LEU A 132 -0.16 20.94 19.36
CA LEU A 132 0.80 21.11 20.45
C LEU A 132 1.90 20.03 20.51
N ARG A 133 1.80 18.98 19.66
CA ARG A 133 2.74 17.85 19.65
C ARG A 133 3.39 17.69 18.29
N VAL A 134 4.17 18.68 17.86
CA VAL A 134 4.81 18.75 16.54
C VAL A 134 5.67 17.51 16.23
N PHE A 135 6.23 16.86 17.25
CA PHE A 135 7.13 15.71 17.10
C PHE A 135 6.45 14.32 17.25
N LYS A 136 5.17 14.23 17.64
CA LYS A 136 4.51 12.92 17.77
C LYS A 136 3.93 12.45 16.43
N ARG A 137 4.19 11.18 16.13
CA ARG A 137 3.75 10.49 14.92
C ARG A 137 2.22 10.46 14.85
N SER A 138 1.64 11.22 13.92
CA SER A 138 0.20 11.15 13.59
C SER A 138 -0.03 10.53 12.21
N LYS A 139 0.93 9.74 11.73
CA LYS A 139 0.86 9.06 10.44
C LYS A 139 -0.12 7.90 10.53
N TYR A 140 -0.91 7.72 9.49
CA TYR A 140 -1.68 6.51 9.32
C TYR A 140 -0.79 5.42 8.69
N ILE A 141 -0.64 4.32 9.38
CA ILE A 141 0.03 3.10 8.90
C ILE A 141 -0.95 1.97 9.15
N GLU A 142 -1.37 1.27 8.10
CA GLU A 142 -2.45 0.28 8.18
C GLU A 142 -2.12 -0.86 9.15
N ALA A 143 -0.88 -1.35 9.16
CA ALA A 143 -0.46 -2.40 10.08
C ALA A 143 -0.56 -1.95 11.55
N ASP A 144 -0.04 -0.74 11.85
CA ASP A 144 -0.12 -0.14 13.18
C ASP A 144 -1.59 0.05 13.64
N TYR A 145 -2.46 0.41 12.70
CA TYR A 145 -3.88 0.59 12.97
C TYR A 145 -4.58 -0.74 13.29
N LYS A 146 -4.28 -1.81 12.54
CA LYS A 146 -4.81 -3.16 12.83
C LYS A 146 -4.39 -3.67 14.20
N GLU A 147 -3.14 -3.45 14.60
CA GLU A 147 -2.67 -3.75 15.96
C GLU A 147 -3.41 -2.93 17.02
N ASP A 148 -3.69 -1.66 16.76
CA ASP A 148 -4.44 -0.81 17.66
C ASP A 148 -5.91 -1.24 17.79
N LEU A 149 -6.56 -1.75 16.73
CA LEU A 149 -7.91 -2.33 16.83
C LEU A 149 -7.92 -3.55 17.77
N GLN A 150 -6.91 -4.42 17.67
CA GLN A 150 -6.75 -5.53 18.61
C GLN A 150 -6.53 -5.03 20.05
N SER A 151 -5.70 -4.00 20.23
CA SER A 151 -5.46 -3.39 21.55
C SER A 151 -6.72 -2.79 22.17
N LEU A 152 -7.70 -2.34 21.37
CA LEU A 152 -9.01 -1.91 21.86
C LEU A 152 -9.78 -3.08 22.46
N VAL A 153 -9.86 -4.19 21.75
CA VAL A 153 -10.52 -5.41 22.23
C VAL A 153 -9.87 -5.93 23.51
N ASP A 154 -8.54 -5.96 23.55
CA ASP A 154 -7.79 -6.38 24.72
C ASP A 154 -8.08 -5.47 25.93
N LYS A 155 -8.24 -4.16 25.68
CA LYS A 155 -8.59 -3.19 26.74
C LYS A 155 -9.97 -3.45 27.35
N TYR A 156 -10.94 -3.87 26.54
CA TYR A 156 -12.25 -4.30 27.04
C TYR A 156 -12.15 -5.60 27.85
N LYS A 157 -11.40 -6.60 27.34
CA LYS A 157 -11.15 -7.87 28.04
C LYS A 157 -10.49 -7.66 29.41
N GLU A 158 -9.51 -6.75 29.50
CA GLU A 158 -8.89 -6.36 30.79
C GLU A 158 -9.90 -5.80 31.80
N LYS A 159 -11.03 -5.26 31.32
CA LYS A 159 -12.09 -4.70 32.15
C LYS A 159 -13.23 -5.68 32.45
N GLY A 160 -13.11 -6.93 31.99
CA GLY A 160 -14.07 -8.00 32.18
C GLY A 160 -15.09 -8.17 31.04
N TYR A 161 -15.02 -7.36 30.00
CA TYR A 161 -15.89 -7.47 28.81
C TYR A 161 -15.29 -8.43 27.79
N ARG A 162 -15.48 -9.73 28.01
CA ARG A 162 -14.81 -10.80 27.22
C ARG A 162 -15.32 -10.90 25.79
N ASP A 163 -16.59 -10.57 25.56
CA ASP A 163 -17.23 -10.65 24.25
C ASP A 163 -17.10 -9.37 23.42
N ALA A 164 -16.33 -8.40 23.92
CA ALA A 164 -16.10 -7.16 23.21
C ALA A 164 -15.42 -7.40 21.86
N ARG A 165 -15.95 -6.74 20.83
CA ARG A 165 -15.43 -6.85 19.47
C ARG A 165 -15.58 -5.54 18.70
N VAL A 166 -14.69 -5.33 17.73
CA VAL A 166 -14.84 -4.27 16.74
C VAL A 166 -15.77 -4.80 15.64
N ILE A 167 -16.91 -4.14 15.46
CA ILE A 167 -17.93 -4.53 14.47
C ILE A 167 -17.83 -3.76 13.16
N SER A 168 -17.18 -2.60 13.19
CA SER A 168 -16.89 -1.81 11.99
C SER A 168 -15.67 -0.93 12.18
N ASP A 169 -14.92 -0.71 11.11
CA ASP A 169 -13.87 0.30 11.04
C ASP A 169 -13.94 1.00 9.68
N THR A 170 -14.19 2.28 9.69
CA THR A 170 -14.32 3.08 8.48
C THR A 170 -13.23 4.14 8.44
N LEU A 171 -12.51 4.17 7.32
CA LEU A 171 -11.52 5.18 7.01
C LEU A 171 -12.11 6.14 5.97
N THR A 172 -12.26 7.39 6.34
CA THR A 172 -12.69 8.45 5.44
C THR A 172 -11.51 9.34 5.08
N THR A 173 -11.22 9.46 3.79
CA THR A 173 -10.20 10.37 3.29
C THR A 173 -10.72 11.80 3.34
N ASN A 174 -9.95 12.71 3.92
CA ASN A 174 -10.24 14.13 3.93
C ASN A 174 -9.25 14.89 3.04
N ASP A 175 -9.55 16.16 2.80
CA ASP A 175 -8.59 17.08 2.17
C ASP A 175 -7.29 17.18 3.00
N ASN A 176 -6.23 17.74 2.39
CA ASN A 176 -4.93 17.97 3.05
C ASN A 176 -4.20 16.71 3.53
N ASN A 177 -4.33 15.60 2.78
CA ASN A 177 -3.64 14.34 3.08
C ASN A 177 -3.90 13.85 4.53
N THR A 178 -5.16 13.88 4.94
CA THR A 178 -5.58 13.38 6.23
C THR A 178 -6.70 12.34 6.11
N VAL A 179 -6.83 11.51 7.14
CA VAL A 179 -7.94 10.56 7.28
C VAL A 179 -8.63 10.72 8.61
N SER A 180 -9.92 10.44 8.64
CA SER A 180 -10.73 10.26 9.84
C SER A 180 -11.06 8.78 9.99
N LEU A 181 -10.90 8.25 11.20
CA LEU A 181 -11.18 6.87 11.55
C LEU A 181 -12.45 6.84 12.40
N ASN A 182 -13.40 5.98 12.03
CA ASN A 182 -14.61 5.75 12.80
C ASN A 182 -14.70 4.27 13.13
N ILE A 183 -14.69 3.93 14.43
CA ILE A 183 -14.59 2.57 14.94
C ILE A 183 -15.86 2.24 15.68
N GLY A 184 -16.60 1.25 15.19
CA GLY A 184 -17.79 0.70 15.87
C GLY A 184 -17.38 -0.46 16.79
N VAL A 185 -17.82 -0.42 18.01
CA VAL A 185 -17.54 -1.45 19.02
C VAL A 185 -18.85 -1.99 19.57
N GLU A 186 -18.89 -3.29 19.74
CA GLU A 186 -19.90 -4.00 20.55
C GLU A 186 -19.20 -4.44 21.83
N GLU A 187 -19.65 -3.92 22.98
CA GLU A 187 -18.91 -4.08 24.24
C GLU A 187 -19.19 -5.42 24.95
N GLY A 188 -20.37 -6.00 24.70
CA GLY A 188 -20.82 -7.24 25.36
C GLY A 188 -21.11 -7.05 26.85
N GLU A 189 -21.37 -8.16 27.53
CA GLU A 189 -21.64 -8.19 28.97
C GLU A 189 -20.34 -8.28 29.78
N LYS A 190 -20.41 -7.79 31.04
CA LYS A 190 -19.26 -7.85 31.95
C LYS A 190 -19.30 -9.17 32.73
N TYR A 191 -18.21 -9.89 32.66
CA TYR A 191 -17.97 -11.09 33.48
C TYR A 191 -17.14 -10.74 34.73
N TYR A 192 -17.50 -11.34 35.87
CA TYR A 192 -16.87 -11.12 37.16
C TYR A 192 -16.01 -12.30 37.59
#